data_2364415a6f3963a2fa89635c330ed7b0
#
_entry.id   2364415a6f3963a2fa89635c330ed7b0
#
_cell.length_a   1.000
_cell.length_b   1.000
_cell.length_c   1.000
_cell.angle_alpha   90.00
_cell.angle_beta   90.00
_cell.angle_gamma   90.00
#
_symmetry.space_group_name_H-M   'P 1'
#
loop_
_entity.id
_entity.type
_entity.pdbx_description
1 polymer ?
#
loop_
_entity_poly.entity_id
_entity_poly.type
_entity_poly.pdbx_seq_one_letter_code
_entity_poly.pdbx_strand_id
1 'polypeptide(L)'
;MSNPFNVVGINPCCVPSKSRADELAISQRMSVERRIVRAGSVDGMVKLDGGPFLMGTEDREGFPADGEGPVRETHVDPFYVDATPVTNAQFAEFVKATGFVTESERFGWSFVFQGHLDPERYKKLVEDTVLIVPWWCKVPGAKWDRPEGPDSSIASRMEMPVTQVSWNDAWAYAEWAGKRLPTEAEWEYAARGGLEQQTYPWGSELTPEGKH
;
A
#
# COMPACT_ATOMS: atom_id res chain seq x y z
N MET A 1 9.50 -10.44 42.79
CA MET A 1 9.62 -11.22 41.57
C MET A 1 9.14 -10.33 40.43
N SER A 2 10.06 -9.73 39.70
CA SER A 2 9.82 -8.69 38.71
C SER A 2 9.39 -9.31 37.39
N ASN A 3 8.31 -8.84 36.83
CA ASN A 3 7.78 -9.27 35.54
C ASN A 3 8.67 -8.70 34.41
N PRO A 4 9.30 -9.50 33.51
CA PRO A 4 10.27 -9.04 32.51
C PRO A 4 9.67 -8.69 31.14
N PHE A 5 8.36 -8.50 31.02
CA PHE A 5 7.73 -8.15 29.73
C PHE A 5 7.14 -6.75 29.74
N ASN A 6 8.04 -5.76 29.78
CA ASN A 6 7.66 -4.42 29.35
C ASN A 6 7.85 -4.35 27.82
N VAL A 7 6.90 -4.92 27.09
CA VAL A 7 6.85 -4.81 25.62
C VAL A 7 6.39 -3.40 25.33
N VAL A 8 7.34 -2.52 25.02
CA VAL A 8 7.06 -1.24 24.36
C VAL A 8 6.19 -1.55 23.13
N GLY A 9 4.99 -0.96 23.11
CA GLY A 9 3.96 -1.26 22.12
C GLY A 9 4.47 -1.10 20.70
N ILE A 10 4.69 -2.22 20.04
CA ILE A 10 4.88 -2.29 18.60
C ILE A 10 3.46 -2.43 18.04
N ASN A 11 2.97 -1.38 17.38
CA ASN A 11 1.76 -1.49 16.58
C ASN A 11 1.95 -2.63 15.57
N PRO A 12 1.04 -3.59 15.48
CA PRO A 12 1.22 -4.80 14.68
C PRO A 12 1.13 -4.59 13.17
N CYS A 13 0.86 -3.41 12.69
CA CYS A 13 0.87 -3.08 11.27
C CYS A 13 2.20 -2.44 10.88
N CYS A 14 2.74 -2.76 9.69
CA CYS A 14 4.03 -2.35 9.13
C CYS A 14 4.21 -0.82 8.96
N VAL A 15 3.88 -0.02 9.98
CA VAL A 15 3.99 1.44 9.96
C VAL A 15 5.26 1.85 10.71
N PRO A 16 6.17 2.63 10.09
CA PRO A 16 7.27 3.28 10.80
C PRO A 16 6.74 4.13 11.95
N SER A 17 7.48 4.25 13.05
CA SER A 17 7.06 5.07 14.19
C SER A 17 6.61 6.47 13.72
N LYS A 18 5.46 6.91 14.20
CA LYS A 18 4.75 8.13 13.75
C LYS A 18 5.66 9.37 13.62
N SER A 19 6.61 9.54 14.55
CA SER A 19 7.57 10.67 14.54
C SER A 19 8.53 10.63 13.33
N ARG A 20 9.01 9.46 12.92
CA ARG A 20 9.94 9.31 11.80
C ARG A 20 9.24 9.40 10.44
N ALA A 21 7.97 8.94 10.39
CA ALA A 21 7.12 9.11 9.23
C ALA A 21 6.78 10.60 9.00
N ASP A 22 6.53 11.35 10.08
CA ASP A 22 6.20 12.78 10.01
C ASP A 22 7.41 13.62 9.53
N GLU A 23 8.63 13.33 10.01
CA GLU A 23 9.85 14.03 9.57
C GLU A 23 10.17 13.76 8.09
N LEU A 24 10.00 12.50 7.64
CA LEU A 24 10.19 12.12 6.25
C LEU A 24 9.10 12.72 5.35
N ALA A 25 7.84 12.72 5.80
CA ALA A 25 6.72 13.33 5.08
C ALA A 25 6.90 14.84 4.92
N ILE A 26 7.37 15.55 5.95
CA ILE A 26 7.66 16.98 5.90
C ILE A 26 8.80 17.25 4.91
N SER A 27 9.89 16.49 4.98
CA SER A 27 11.03 16.63 4.05
C SER A 27 10.62 16.36 2.60
N GLN A 28 9.74 15.39 2.36
CA GLN A 28 9.23 15.06 1.03
C GLN A 28 8.23 16.10 0.51
N ARG A 29 7.32 16.60 1.36
CA ARG A 29 6.41 17.71 1.00
C ARG A 29 7.21 18.91 0.48
N MET A 30 8.24 19.31 1.19
CA MET A 30 9.11 20.43 0.75
C MET A 30 9.86 20.16 -0.56
N SER A 31 10.10 18.90 -0.92
CA SER A 31 10.75 18.53 -2.18
C SER A 31 9.76 18.38 -3.34
N VAL A 32 8.49 18.08 -3.07
CA VAL A 32 7.41 17.97 -4.07
C VAL A 32 6.94 19.36 -4.54
N GLU A 33 6.93 20.36 -3.68
CA GLU A 33 6.53 21.73 -4.03
C GLU A 33 7.34 22.34 -5.20
N ARG A 34 8.49 21.77 -5.54
CA ARG A 34 9.31 22.17 -6.70
C ARG A 34 9.11 21.30 -7.94
N ARG A 35 8.15 20.36 -7.94
CA ARG A 35 7.99 19.37 -9.01
C ARG A 35 6.90 19.79 -9.99
N ILE A 36 7.09 19.38 -11.24
CA ILE A 36 6.10 19.56 -12.31
C ILE A 36 4.90 18.66 -11.96
N VAL A 37 3.83 19.29 -11.47
CA VAL A 37 2.53 18.62 -11.27
C VAL A 37 1.85 18.55 -12.63
N ARG A 38 1.42 17.38 -13.05
CA ARG A 38 0.56 17.24 -14.24
C ARG A 38 -0.82 17.84 -13.94
N ALA A 39 -1.47 18.42 -14.94
CA ALA A 39 -2.89 18.70 -14.84
C ALA A 39 -3.61 17.37 -14.64
N GLY A 40 -4.42 17.26 -13.58
CA GLY A 40 -5.15 16.05 -13.27
C GLY A 40 -6.03 15.64 -14.45
N SER A 41 -5.92 14.38 -14.88
CA SER A 41 -6.79 13.77 -15.87
C SER A 41 -7.61 12.68 -15.20
N VAL A 42 -8.86 12.55 -15.63
CA VAL A 42 -9.73 11.43 -15.23
C VAL A 42 -9.71 10.28 -16.24
N ASP A 43 -8.84 10.35 -17.24
CA ASP A 43 -8.69 9.28 -18.23
C ASP A 43 -8.28 7.97 -17.55
N GLY A 44 -9.00 6.90 -17.86
CA GLY A 44 -8.78 5.59 -17.24
C GLY A 44 -9.32 5.45 -15.82
N MET A 45 -9.98 6.49 -15.28
CA MET A 45 -10.61 6.44 -13.97
C MET A 45 -12.09 6.07 -14.07
N VAL A 46 -12.60 5.46 -13.03
CA VAL A 46 -14.02 5.15 -12.86
C VAL A 46 -14.64 6.24 -11.97
N LYS A 47 -15.74 6.83 -12.45
CA LYS A 47 -16.55 7.73 -11.62
C LYS A 47 -17.43 6.91 -10.69
N LEU A 48 -17.38 7.21 -9.41
CA LEU A 48 -18.28 6.70 -8.39
C LEU A 48 -19.19 7.85 -7.93
N ASP A 49 -20.50 7.57 -7.86
CA ASP A 49 -21.49 8.62 -7.58
C ASP A 49 -21.56 8.98 -6.09
N GLY A 50 -20.89 8.22 -5.23
CA GLY A 50 -20.93 8.44 -3.79
C GLY A 50 -22.30 8.12 -3.18
N GLY A 51 -22.58 8.72 -2.04
CA GLY A 51 -23.81 8.52 -1.28
C GLY A 51 -23.57 7.89 0.09
N PRO A 52 -24.64 7.58 0.82
CA PRO A 52 -24.55 6.91 2.12
C PRO A 52 -24.22 5.43 1.93
N PHE A 53 -23.39 4.88 2.84
CA PHE A 53 -23.11 3.45 2.92
C PHE A 53 -22.76 3.05 4.35
N LEU A 54 -22.84 1.77 4.66
CA LEU A 54 -22.45 1.21 5.94
C LEU A 54 -20.96 0.84 5.93
N MET A 55 -20.15 1.71 6.51
CA MET A 55 -18.70 1.55 6.64
C MET A 55 -18.34 0.75 7.89
N GLY A 56 -17.32 -0.08 7.81
CA GLY A 56 -16.83 -0.91 8.91
C GLY A 56 -17.49 -2.27 8.97
N THR A 57 -17.20 -3.03 10.01
CA THR A 57 -17.71 -4.38 10.20
C THR A 57 -18.05 -4.67 11.67
N GLU A 58 -19.01 -5.56 11.90
CA GLU A 58 -19.28 -6.22 13.18
C GLU A 58 -18.70 -7.63 13.22
N ASP A 59 -17.98 -8.03 12.18
CA ASP A 59 -17.36 -9.35 12.12
C ASP A 59 -16.29 -9.49 13.20
N ARG A 60 -16.33 -10.61 13.91
CA ARG A 60 -15.39 -10.93 14.98
C ARG A 60 -14.15 -11.68 14.49
N GLU A 61 -14.12 -12.08 13.23
CA GLU A 61 -12.96 -12.73 12.61
C GLU A 61 -11.85 -11.73 12.24
N GLY A 62 -12.17 -10.42 12.25
CA GLY A 62 -11.22 -9.33 12.05
C GLY A 62 -10.33 -9.05 13.27
N PHE A 63 -9.59 -7.97 13.19
CA PHE A 63 -8.68 -7.52 14.25
C PHE A 63 -9.27 -6.28 14.95
N PRO A 64 -9.98 -6.42 16.09
CA PRO A 64 -10.63 -5.29 16.76
C PRO A 64 -9.69 -4.13 17.10
N ALA A 65 -8.39 -4.43 17.30
CA ALA A 65 -7.36 -3.42 17.57
C ALA A 65 -7.05 -2.52 16.37
N ASP A 66 -7.40 -2.94 15.15
CA ASP A 66 -7.19 -2.18 13.92
C ASP A 66 -8.32 -1.17 13.66
N GLY A 67 -9.40 -1.20 14.47
CA GLY A 67 -10.50 -0.22 14.41
C GLY A 67 -11.45 -0.44 13.24
N GLU A 68 -11.56 -1.65 12.74
CA GLU A 68 -12.45 -2.03 11.61
C GLU A 68 -13.93 -1.84 11.91
N GLY A 69 -14.33 -1.89 13.18
CA GLY A 69 -15.68 -1.64 13.66
C GLY A 69 -15.77 -0.41 14.58
N PRO A 70 -16.96 -0.03 15.04
CA PRO A 70 -18.25 -0.60 14.68
C PRO A 70 -18.74 -0.19 13.28
N VAL A 71 -19.79 -0.86 12.78
CA VAL A 71 -20.49 -0.41 11.57
C VAL A 71 -21.09 0.97 11.81
N ARG A 72 -20.88 1.88 10.87
CA ARG A 72 -21.38 3.27 10.92
C ARG A 72 -21.87 3.73 9.56
N GLU A 73 -22.97 4.44 9.54
CA GLU A 73 -23.41 5.14 8.33
C GLU A 73 -22.44 6.27 8.02
N THR A 74 -21.93 6.27 6.79
CA THR A 74 -20.95 7.23 6.31
C THR A 74 -21.38 7.73 4.94
N HIS A 75 -21.16 9.02 4.67
CA HIS A 75 -21.44 9.61 3.37
C HIS A 75 -20.15 9.90 2.63
N VAL A 76 -20.09 9.55 1.34
CA VAL A 76 -18.99 9.85 0.43
C VAL A 76 -19.50 10.73 -0.70
N ASP A 77 -18.81 11.83 -0.98
CA ASP A 77 -19.10 12.66 -2.15
C ASP A 77 -18.71 11.93 -3.45
N PRO A 78 -19.27 12.32 -4.60
CA PRO A 78 -18.84 11.76 -5.88
C PRO A 78 -17.34 11.94 -6.11
N PHE A 79 -16.65 10.89 -6.54
CA PHE A 79 -15.21 10.91 -6.80
C PHE A 79 -14.81 10.01 -7.98
N TYR A 80 -13.55 10.11 -8.38
CA TYR A 80 -12.96 9.25 -9.38
C TYR A 80 -11.87 8.38 -8.74
N VAL A 81 -11.81 7.11 -9.13
CA VAL A 81 -10.78 6.17 -8.71
C VAL A 81 -10.15 5.51 -9.93
N ASP A 82 -8.84 5.27 -9.92
CA ASP A 82 -8.19 4.51 -10.98
C ASP A 82 -8.76 3.09 -11.03
N ALA A 83 -9.06 2.59 -12.23
CA ALA A 83 -9.62 1.25 -12.43
C ALA A 83 -8.64 0.13 -12.07
N THR A 84 -7.35 0.44 -12.00
CA THR A 84 -6.27 -0.50 -11.69
C THR A 84 -5.27 0.14 -10.75
N PRO A 85 -4.49 -0.66 -10.00
CA PRO A 85 -3.32 -0.16 -9.30
C PRO A 85 -2.34 0.53 -10.25
N VAL A 86 -1.52 1.43 -9.71
CA VAL A 86 -0.43 2.08 -10.47
C VAL A 86 0.56 1.03 -10.95
N THR A 87 0.82 1.00 -12.27
CA THR A 87 1.73 0.03 -12.88
C THR A 87 3.21 0.43 -12.75
N ASN A 88 4.10 -0.54 -12.96
CA ASN A 88 5.55 -0.28 -13.02
C ASN A 88 5.90 0.75 -14.11
N ALA A 89 5.21 0.70 -15.26
CA ALA A 89 5.41 1.67 -16.35
C ALA A 89 5.08 3.09 -15.91
N GLN A 90 3.93 3.28 -15.26
CA GLN A 90 3.47 4.58 -14.78
C GLN A 90 4.40 5.14 -13.68
N PHE A 91 4.83 4.29 -12.75
CA PHE A 91 5.75 4.70 -11.69
C PHE A 91 7.15 5.02 -12.24
N ALA A 92 7.63 4.27 -13.23
CA ALA A 92 8.90 4.55 -13.93
C ALA A 92 8.86 5.91 -14.65
N GLU A 93 7.72 6.28 -15.24
CA GLU A 93 7.53 7.60 -15.85
C GLU A 93 7.64 8.72 -14.80
N PHE A 94 7.02 8.55 -13.63
CA PHE A 94 7.14 9.47 -12.51
C PHE A 94 8.59 9.64 -12.07
N VAL A 95 9.30 8.53 -11.80
CA VAL A 95 10.70 8.57 -11.37
C VAL A 95 11.57 9.24 -12.43
N LYS A 96 11.39 8.89 -13.70
CA LYS A 96 12.12 9.51 -14.83
C LYS A 96 11.89 11.02 -14.94
N ALA A 97 10.63 11.46 -14.74
CA ALA A 97 10.27 12.87 -14.87
C ALA A 97 10.75 13.73 -13.70
N THR A 98 10.84 13.15 -12.50
CA THR A 98 11.09 13.90 -11.26
C THR A 98 12.44 13.64 -10.62
N GLY A 99 13.11 12.54 -10.96
CA GLY A 99 14.28 12.06 -10.22
C GLY A 99 13.97 11.62 -8.80
N PHE A 100 12.71 11.21 -8.53
CA PHE A 100 12.28 10.80 -7.20
C PHE A 100 13.07 9.58 -6.72
N VAL A 101 13.46 9.60 -5.45
CA VAL A 101 14.14 8.49 -4.77
C VAL A 101 13.20 7.95 -3.70
N THR A 102 12.80 6.69 -3.82
CA THR A 102 11.87 6.03 -2.90
C THR A 102 12.45 5.80 -1.51
N GLU A 103 11.59 5.54 -0.53
CA GLU A 103 12.06 5.20 0.83
C GLU A 103 12.87 3.91 0.84
N SER A 104 12.49 2.90 0.06
CA SER A 104 13.28 1.66 -0.05
C SER A 104 14.69 1.90 -0.61
N GLU A 105 14.84 2.83 -1.55
CA GLU A 105 16.16 3.24 -2.05
C GLU A 105 16.99 3.99 -1.00
N ARG A 106 16.36 4.81 -0.17
CA ARG A 106 17.03 5.55 0.93
C ARG A 106 17.45 4.63 2.07
N PHE A 107 16.60 3.65 2.41
CA PHE A 107 16.92 2.64 3.43
C PHE A 107 17.91 1.60 2.93
N GLY A 108 18.02 1.41 1.62
CA GLY A 108 18.86 0.40 1.00
C GLY A 108 18.27 -1.03 1.06
N TRP A 109 17.01 -1.18 1.49
CA TRP A 109 16.32 -2.46 1.59
C TRP A 109 14.79 -2.28 1.57
N SER A 110 14.08 -3.37 1.35
CA SER A 110 12.63 -3.44 1.52
C SER A 110 12.20 -4.82 2.01
N PHE A 111 10.92 -4.94 2.37
CA PHE A 111 10.33 -6.24 2.68
C PHE A 111 9.89 -6.96 1.41
N VAL A 112 10.29 -8.22 1.30
CA VAL A 112 9.90 -9.11 0.21
C VAL A 112 9.12 -10.28 0.78
N PHE A 113 7.99 -10.63 0.17
CA PHE A 113 7.25 -11.81 0.57
C PHE A 113 8.06 -13.07 0.25
N GLN A 114 8.20 -13.96 1.22
CA GLN A 114 9.00 -15.19 1.11
C GLN A 114 8.65 -16.03 -0.13
N GLY A 115 7.37 -16.09 -0.49
CA GLY A 115 6.90 -16.83 -1.67
C GLY A 115 7.42 -16.34 -3.02
N HIS A 116 8.02 -15.15 -3.08
CA HIS A 116 8.67 -14.60 -4.26
C HIS A 116 10.18 -14.91 -4.34
N LEU A 117 10.71 -15.56 -3.31
CA LEU A 117 12.12 -15.94 -3.23
C LEU A 117 12.27 -17.45 -3.34
N ASP A 118 12.99 -17.93 -4.36
CA ASP A 118 13.40 -19.33 -4.37
C ASP A 118 14.39 -19.62 -3.23
N PRO A 119 14.62 -20.89 -2.85
CA PRO A 119 15.45 -21.24 -1.70
C PRO A 119 16.88 -20.70 -1.75
N GLU A 120 17.47 -20.56 -2.93
CA GLU A 120 18.85 -20.06 -3.07
C GLU A 120 18.88 -18.53 -2.90
N ARG A 121 17.91 -17.82 -3.47
CA ARG A 121 17.76 -16.38 -3.25
C ARG A 121 17.43 -16.08 -1.78
N TYR A 122 16.55 -16.86 -1.15
CA TYR A 122 16.25 -16.71 0.26
C TYR A 122 17.52 -16.77 1.11
N LYS A 123 18.32 -17.83 0.97
CA LYS A 123 19.59 -17.98 1.70
C LYS A 123 20.59 -16.86 1.44
N LYS A 124 20.64 -16.36 0.21
CA LYS A 124 21.63 -15.36 -0.24
C LYS A 124 21.25 -13.93 0.16
N LEU A 125 19.96 -13.59 0.13
CA LEU A 125 19.50 -12.21 0.16
C LEU A 125 18.79 -11.81 1.46
N VAL A 126 18.17 -12.76 2.18
CA VAL A 126 17.41 -12.43 3.38
C VAL A 126 18.35 -12.18 4.56
N GLU A 127 18.33 -10.95 5.08
CA GLU A 127 19.09 -10.60 6.28
C GLU A 127 18.32 -10.86 7.57
N ASP A 128 17.00 -10.66 7.54
CA ASP A 128 16.13 -10.76 8.71
C ASP A 128 14.68 -10.98 8.28
N THR A 129 13.82 -11.33 9.23
CA THR A 129 12.38 -11.49 9.00
C THR A 129 11.59 -10.77 10.09
N VAL A 130 10.34 -10.45 9.79
CA VAL A 130 9.44 -9.85 10.80
C VAL A 130 9.01 -10.92 11.80
N LEU A 131 9.31 -10.74 13.07
CA LEU A 131 9.13 -11.75 14.14
C LEU A 131 7.73 -12.37 14.18
N ILE A 132 6.68 -11.55 14.00
CA ILE A 132 5.28 -12.01 14.12
C ILE A 132 4.75 -12.53 12.77
N VAL A 133 5.33 -12.09 11.66
CA VAL A 133 4.93 -12.44 10.29
C VAL A 133 6.16 -12.82 9.46
N PRO A 134 6.80 -13.96 9.76
CA PRO A 134 8.14 -14.31 9.27
C PRO A 134 8.23 -14.50 7.75
N TRP A 135 7.10 -14.52 7.06
CA TRP A 135 7.05 -14.53 5.60
C TRP A 135 7.39 -13.18 4.96
N TRP A 136 7.50 -12.10 5.75
CA TRP A 136 8.06 -10.83 5.31
C TRP A 136 9.56 -10.78 5.61
N CYS A 137 10.35 -10.84 4.54
CA CYS A 137 11.80 -10.93 4.59
C CYS A 137 12.43 -9.57 4.31
N LYS A 138 13.35 -9.12 5.16
CA LYS A 138 14.19 -7.96 4.90
C LYS A 138 15.24 -8.31 3.84
N VAL A 139 15.17 -7.66 2.67
CA VAL A 139 16.05 -7.93 1.53
C VAL A 139 16.79 -6.65 1.13
N PRO A 140 18.13 -6.57 1.32
CA PRO A 140 18.94 -5.48 0.84
C PRO A 140 18.83 -5.29 -0.67
N GLY A 141 18.75 -4.04 -1.10
CA GLY A 141 18.65 -3.67 -2.50
C GLY A 141 17.31 -3.96 -3.16
N ALA A 142 16.31 -4.47 -2.41
CA ALA A 142 14.94 -4.56 -2.90
C ALA A 142 14.34 -3.15 -2.97
N LYS A 143 13.74 -2.82 -4.12
CA LYS A 143 13.14 -1.53 -4.42
C LYS A 143 12.16 -1.65 -5.59
N TRP A 144 11.46 -0.60 -5.94
CA TRP A 144 10.39 -0.61 -6.93
C TRP A 144 10.76 -1.21 -8.30
N ASP A 145 11.99 -1.00 -8.82
CA ASP A 145 12.47 -1.56 -10.10
C ASP A 145 13.25 -2.88 -9.95
N ARG A 146 13.46 -3.33 -8.71
CA ARG A 146 14.11 -4.59 -8.30
C ARG A 146 13.36 -5.21 -7.13
N PRO A 147 12.11 -5.62 -7.33
CA PRO A 147 11.21 -5.93 -6.21
C PRO A 147 11.60 -7.14 -5.37
N GLU A 148 12.38 -8.08 -5.91
CA GLU A 148 12.89 -9.23 -5.15
C GLU A 148 14.40 -9.11 -4.81
N GLY A 149 14.96 -7.88 -4.87
CA GLY A 149 16.38 -7.61 -4.56
C GLY A 149 17.24 -7.36 -5.80
N PRO A 150 18.59 -7.24 -5.63
CA PRO A 150 19.50 -6.71 -6.66
C PRO A 150 19.46 -7.40 -8.01
N ASP A 151 19.21 -8.71 -8.01
CA ASP A 151 19.21 -9.56 -9.21
C ASP A 151 17.82 -9.66 -9.86
N SER A 152 16.84 -8.88 -9.41
CA SER A 152 15.50 -8.84 -10.00
C SER A 152 15.29 -7.66 -10.92
N SER A 153 14.23 -7.70 -11.74
CA SER A 153 13.91 -6.63 -12.68
C SER A 153 12.40 -6.61 -12.99
N ILE A 154 11.89 -5.42 -13.25
CA ILE A 154 10.51 -5.22 -13.71
C ILE A 154 10.38 -5.23 -15.24
N ALA A 155 11.45 -5.42 -16.01
CA ALA A 155 11.46 -5.26 -17.47
C ALA A 155 10.39 -6.10 -18.21
N SER A 156 10.06 -7.28 -17.68
CA SER A 156 8.98 -8.14 -18.21
C SER A 156 7.63 -7.95 -17.51
N ARG A 157 7.51 -6.98 -16.59
CA ARG A 157 6.37 -6.78 -15.70
C ARG A 157 5.90 -5.33 -15.69
N MET A 158 6.06 -4.59 -16.80
CA MET A 158 5.77 -3.16 -16.87
C MET A 158 4.29 -2.84 -16.60
N GLU A 159 3.38 -3.72 -17.00
CA GLU A 159 1.93 -3.58 -16.78
C GLU A 159 1.45 -4.15 -15.42
N MET A 160 2.35 -4.75 -14.65
CA MET A 160 2.02 -5.23 -13.31
C MET A 160 2.05 -4.08 -12.30
N PRO A 161 1.31 -4.18 -11.19
CA PRO A 161 1.35 -3.18 -10.12
C PRO A 161 2.76 -2.94 -9.61
N VAL A 162 3.10 -1.67 -9.36
CA VAL A 162 4.35 -1.32 -8.68
C VAL A 162 4.32 -1.79 -7.23
N THR A 163 5.42 -2.37 -6.78
CA THR A 163 5.60 -2.84 -5.40
C THR A 163 6.82 -2.18 -4.77
N GLN A 164 7.11 -2.47 -3.50
CA GLN A 164 8.24 -1.89 -2.74
C GLN A 164 8.19 -0.36 -2.65
N VAL A 165 6.99 0.20 -2.63
CA VAL A 165 6.69 1.61 -2.43
C VAL A 165 6.02 1.82 -1.08
N SER A 166 6.40 2.89 -0.38
CA SER A 166 5.77 3.29 0.87
C SER A 166 4.51 4.13 0.63
N TRP A 167 3.79 4.45 1.71
CA TRP A 167 2.71 5.43 1.66
C TRP A 167 3.21 6.79 1.16
N ASN A 168 4.39 7.23 1.58
CA ASN A 168 4.99 8.50 1.15
C ASN A 168 5.34 8.50 -0.34
N ASP A 169 5.85 7.37 -0.85
CA ASP A 169 6.14 7.21 -2.27
C ASP A 169 4.85 7.25 -3.11
N ALA A 170 3.80 6.55 -2.65
CA ALA A 170 2.50 6.54 -3.31
C ALA A 170 1.84 7.94 -3.30
N TRP A 171 1.94 8.66 -2.18
CA TRP A 171 1.46 10.03 -2.06
C TRP A 171 2.19 10.96 -3.05
N ALA A 172 3.53 10.87 -3.12
CA ALA A 172 4.33 11.69 -4.02
C ALA A 172 4.01 11.41 -5.50
N TYR A 173 3.75 10.15 -5.85
CA TYR A 173 3.25 9.79 -7.18
C TYR A 173 1.89 10.42 -7.47
N ALA A 174 0.94 10.28 -6.54
CA ALA A 174 -0.40 10.81 -6.72
C ALA A 174 -0.39 12.34 -6.94
N GLU A 175 0.34 13.08 -6.12
CA GLU A 175 0.53 14.53 -6.29
C GLU A 175 1.13 14.88 -7.65
N TRP A 176 2.18 14.18 -8.09
CA TRP A 176 2.77 14.40 -9.41
C TRP A 176 1.77 14.13 -10.55
N ALA A 177 0.95 13.09 -10.39
CA ALA A 177 -0.08 12.73 -11.37
C ALA A 177 -1.29 13.68 -11.37
N GLY A 178 -1.32 14.70 -10.48
CA GLY A 178 -2.47 15.58 -10.30
C GLY A 178 -3.66 14.89 -9.66
N LYS A 179 -3.38 13.87 -8.84
CA LYS A 179 -4.35 13.04 -8.11
C LYS A 179 -4.07 13.10 -6.61
N ARG A 180 -4.77 12.33 -5.85
CA ARG A 180 -4.53 12.08 -4.42
C ARG A 180 -4.78 10.63 -4.06
N LEU A 181 -4.33 10.21 -2.91
CA LEU A 181 -4.76 8.95 -2.34
C LEU A 181 -6.24 9.05 -1.91
N PRO A 182 -7.01 7.96 -1.98
CA PRO A 182 -8.37 7.95 -1.46
C PRO A 182 -8.36 8.11 0.06
N THR A 183 -9.45 8.62 0.60
CA THR A 183 -9.74 8.52 2.02
C THR A 183 -10.11 7.07 2.37
N GLU A 184 -10.08 6.73 3.66
CA GLU A 184 -10.54 5.42 4.14
C GLU A 184 -11.96 5.10 3.66
N ALA A 185 -12.88 6.06 3.80
CA ALA A 185 -14.26 5.92 3.39
C ALA A 185 -14.42 5.74 1.87
N GLU A 186 -13.69 6.50 1.06
CA GLU A 186 -13.71 6.35 -0.40
C GLU A 186 -13.15 5.00 -0.84
N TRP A 187 -12.08 4.55 -0.17
CA TRP A 187 -11.47 3.25 -0.48
C TRP A 187 -12.45 2.10 -0.16
N GLU A 188 -13.06 2.13 1.02
CA GLU A 188 -14.02 1.09 1.43
C GLU A 188 -15.28 1.13 0.57
N TYR A 189 -15.81 2.33 0.26
CA TYR A 189 -16.95 2.48 -0.65
C TYR A 189 -16.65 1.86 -2.02
N ALA A 190 -15.49 2.16 -2.59
CA ALA A 190 -15.08 1.58 -3.88
C ALA A 190 -14.90 0.06 -3.81
N ALA A 191 -14.24 -0.44 -2.75
CA ALA A 191 -13.99 -1.87 -2.57
C ALA A 191 -15.29 -2.67 -2.40
N ARG A 192 -16.30 -2.11 -1.73
CA ARG A 192 -17.61 -2.76 -1.58
C ARG A 192 -18.39 -2.90 -2.89
N GLY A 193 -18.15 -2.01 -3.87
CA GLY A 193 -18.79 -2.11 -5.19
C GLY A 193 -20.31 -2.11 -5.15
N GLY A 194 -20.93 -1.48 -4.14
CA GLY A 194 -22.38 -1.47 -3.92
C GLY A 194 -22.93 -2.66 -3.10
N LEU A 195 -22.07 -3.60 -2.68
CA LEU A 195 -22.49 -4.70 -1.79
C LEU A 195 -22.48 -4.23 -0.33
N GLU A 196 -23.62 -4.33 0.33
CA GLU A 196 -23.76 -3.93 1.71
C GLU A 196 -23.33 -5.06 2.65
N GLN A 197 -22.40 -4.77 3.57
CA GLN A 197 -21.95 -5.63 4.67
C GLN A 197 -21.59 -7.08 4.27
N GLN A 198 -21.10 -7.26 3.05
CA GLN A 198 -20.54 -8.55 2.64
C GLN A 198 -19.12 -8.72 3.18
N THR A 199 -18.74 -9.97 3.46
CA THR A 199 -17.40 -10.30 4.00
C THR A 199 -16.29 -9.98 3.00
N TYR A 200 -16.55 -10.19 1.70
CA TYR A 200 -15.58 -9.96 0.63
C TYR A 200 -16.14 -8.99 -0.41
N PRO A 201 -15.27 -8.31 -1.19
CA PRO A 201 -15.70 -7.43 -2.27
C PRO A 201 -16.57 -8.09 -3.35
N TRP A 202 -16.63 -9.40 -3.38
CA TRP A 202 -17.45 -10.20 -4.31
C TRP A 202 -18.62 -10.93 -3.66
N GLY A 203 -18.82 -10.81 -2.35
CA GLY A 203 -19.94 -11.45 -1.64
C GLY A 203 -19.54 -12.08 -0.32
N SER A 204 -20.32 -13.03 0.15
CA SER A 204 -20.12 -13.68 1.47
C SER A 204 -19.27 -14.94 1.42
N GLU A 205 -19.03 -15.53 0.23
CA GLU A 205 -18.26 -16.76 0.09
C GLU A 205 -16.83 -16.47 -0.30
N LEU A 206 -15.84 -17.03 0.42
CA LEU A 206 -14.43 -16.85 0.11
C LEU A 206 -14.09 -17.35 -1.30
N THR A 207 -14.64 -18.48 -1.70
CA THR A 207 -14.39 -19.14 -2.99
C THR A 207 -15.72 -19.46 -3.66
N PRO A 208 -16.38 -18.46 -4.30
CA PRO A 208 -17.64 -18.69 -5.00
C PRO A 208 -17.50 -19.81 -6.03
N GLU A 209 -18.42 -20.79 -6.02
CA GLU A 209 -18.39 -21.97 -6.89
C GLU A 209 -17.07 -22.79 -6.82
N GLY A 210 -16.32 -22.69 -5.72
CA GLY A 210 -15.03 -23.35 -5.57
C GLY A 210 -13.91 -22.79 -6.47
N LYS A 211 -14.09 -21.58 -7.00
CA LYS A 211 -13.06 -20.89 -7.79
C LYS A 211 -12.21 -19.98 -6.92
N HIS A 212 -10.92 -19.99 -7.17
CA HIS A 212 -9.92 -19.10 -6.54
C HIS A 212 -9.48 -18.01 -7.50
#